data_4e6dbecc7b5905a0eeffdaaadd5bd3bd
#
_entry.id   4e6dbecc7b5905a0eeffdaaadd5bd3bd
#
_cell.length_a   1.000
_cell.length_b   1.000
_cell.length_c   1.000
_cell.angle_alpha   90.00
_cell.angle_beta   90.00
_cell.angle_gamma   90.00
#
_symmetry.space_group_name_H-M   'P 1'
#
loop_
_entity.id
_entity.type
_entity.pdbx_description
1 polymer ?
#
loop_
_entity_poly.entity_id
_entity_poly.type
_entity_poly.pdbx_seq_one_letter_code
_entity_poly.pdbx_strand_id
1 'polypeptide(L)'
;MEYINPLFKEQRLINEKKKPQLTHRPEDKEKRVRKTRIDKTHKLKFPVTTIEKMKLQSLCKQVQRILRNKGFEPIQQTKLNTLMLQYGINNQHILIWDWPYHDSKQYMHTNLIENIFELEIGGPFGLAIQKGLSERKTVYMIIMSVLKWLEGGGNIEQII
;
A
#
# COMPACT_ATOMS: atom_id res chain seq x y z
N MET A 1 6.96 21.77 -59.28
CA MET A 1 6.91 23.00 -58.44
C MET A 1 5.98 22.72 -57.28
N GLU A 2 6.48 22.63 -56.11
CA GLU A 2 5.64 22.50 -54.89
C GLU A 2 5.04 23.89 -54.56
N TYR A 3 3.70 23.95 -54.59
CA TYR A 3 2.96 25.15 -54.24
C TYR A 3 2.96 25.32 -52.71
N ILE A 4 3.87 26.13 -52.19
CA ILE A 4 3.92 26.43 -50.75
C ILE A 4 3.01 27.64 -50.50
N ASN A 5 1.94 27.42 -49.74
CA ASN A 5 1.00 28.44 -49.33
C ASN A 5 1.74 29.58 -48.58
N PRO A 6 1.59 30.86 -49.01
CA PRO A 6 2.30 32.00 -48.44
C PRO A 6 2.13 32.15 -46.91
N LEU A 7 0.98 31.78 -46.39
CA LEU A 7 0.68 31.83 -44.95
C LEU A 7 1.60 30.95 -44.12
N PHE A 8 2.11 29.85 -44.67
CA PHE A 8 3.05 28.98 -43.98
C PHE A 8 4.50 29.47 -44.02
N LYS A 9 4.85 30.36 -44.96
CA LYS A 9 6.17 31.00 -45.03
C LYS A 9 6.38 31.96 -43.83
N GLU A 10 5.39 32.76 -43.50
CA GLU A 10 5.44 33.70 -42.41
C GLU A 10 5.55 32.95 -41.03
N GLN A 11 4.83 31.85 -40.85
CA GLN A 11 4.91 31.04 -39.66
C GLN A 11 6.30 30.38 -39.48
N ARG A 12 6.96 29.96 -40.56
CA ARG A 12 8.33 29.43 -40.49
C ARG A 12 9.34 30.50 -40.05
N LEU A 13 9.24 31.71 -40.59
CA LEU A 13 10.10 32.81 -40.21
C LEU A 13 9.92 33.26 -38.76
N ILE A 14 8.68 33.18 -38.23
CA ILE A 14 8.39 33.48 -36.83
C ILE A 14 8.96 32.37 -35.90
N ASN A 15 8.88 31.10 -36.32
CA ASN A 15 9.40 29.97 -35.55
C ASN A 15 10.93 29.89 -35.57
N GLU A 16 11.60 30.31 -36.67
CA GLU A 16 13.07 30.40 -36.69
C GLU A 16 13.61 31.51 -35.79
N LYS A 17 12.90 32.61 -35.63
CA LYS A 17 13.25 33.71 -34.71
C LYS A 17 13.00 33.36 -33.24
N LYS A 18 12.20 32.32 -32.96
CA LYS A 18 11.87 31.85 -31.61
C LYS A 18 12.62 30.58 -31.18
N LYS A 19 13.72 30.20 -31.86
CA LYS A 19 14.58 29.16 -31.29
C LYS A 19 15.12 29.68 -29.96
N PRO A 20 14.76 29.13 -28.82
CA PRO A 20 15.39 29.53 -27.57
C PRO A 20 16.87 29.18 -27.70
N GLN A 21 17.73 30.21 -27.55
CA GLN A 21 19.14 29.95 -27.33
C GLN A 21 19.21 28.93 -26.18
N LEU A 22 19.85 27.79 -26.47
CA LEU A 22 20.27 26.85 -25.43
C LEU A 22 21.24 27.64 -24.51
N THR A 23 20.64 28.29 -23.51
CA THR A 23 21.44 28.77 -22.39
C THR A 23 22.10 27.54 -21.80
N HIS A 24 23.42 27.53 -21.83
CA HIS A 24 24.24 26.54 -21.15
C HIS A 24 23.62 26.24 -19.77
N ARG A 25 23.10 25.05 -19.63
CA ARG A 25 22.64 24.54 -18.35
C ARG A 25 23.89 24.43 -17.51
N PRO A 26 24.04 25.16 -16.40
CA PRO A 26 25.23 25.01 -15.57
C PRO A 26 25.34 23.54 -15.20
N GLU A 27 26.50 22.96 -15.50
CA GLU A 27 26.87 21.61 -15.20
C GLU A 27 26.67 21.31 -13.72
N ASP A 28 26.08 20.18 -13.48
CA ASP A 28 26.10 19.39 -12.25
C ASP A 28 25.95 20.13 -10.91
N LYS A 29 24.75 20.58 -10.65
CA LYS A 29 24.29 20.53 -9.26
C LYS A 29 24.05 19.06 -8.96
N GLU A 30 24.94 18.44 -8.21
CA GLU A 30 24.73 17.11 -7.62
C GLU A 30 23.27 17.00 -7.19
N LYS A 31 22.55 16.07 -7.82
CA LYS A 31 21.14 15.82 -7.47
C LYS A 31 21.14 15.40 -6.01
N ARG A 32 20.81 16.34 -5.12
CA ARG A 32 20.66 16.05 -3.69
C ARG A 32 19.65 14.90 -3.58
N VAL A 33 20.16 13.72 -3.28
CA VAL A 33 19.31 12.55 -2.99
C VAL A 33 18.43 12.95 -1.81
N ARG A 34 17.14 13.12 -2.08
CA ARG A 34 16.17 13.42 -1.01
C ARG A 34 16.16 12.24 -0.06
N LYS A 35 16.49 12.48 1.21
CA LYS A 35 16.36 11.46 2.24
C LYS A 35 14.92 10.96 2.26
N THR A 36 14.74 9.63 2.22
CA THR A 36 13.44 9.00 2.34
C THR A 36 12.83 9.39 3.68
N ARG A 37 11.58 9.83 3.69
CA ARG A 37 10.90 10.21 4.93
C ARG A 37 10.68 8.96 5.77
N ILE A 38 10.96 9.05 7.07
CA ILE A 38 10.80 7.93 8.02
C ILE A 38 9.32 7.53 8.17
N ASP A 39 8.42 8.48 7.97
CA ASP A 39 6.97 8.30 8.05
C ASP A 39 6.32 7.83 6.73
N LYS A 40 7.12 7.50 5.72
CA LYS A 40 6.62 6.97 4.45
C LYS A 40 5.91 5.65 4.69
N THR A 41 4.67 5.55 4.19
CA THR A 41 3.84 4.37 4.33
C THR A 41 3.67 3.64 3.00
N HIS A 42 3.67 2.32 3.06
CA HIS A 42 3.39 1.43 1.94
C HIS A 42 1.91 1.03 1.96
N LYS A 43 1.18 1.47 0.93
CA LYS A 43 -0.24 1.14 0.77
C LYS A 43 -0.36 -0.12 -0.07
N LEU A 44 -0.91 -1.17 0.51
CA LEU A 44 -1.19 -2.40 -0.20
C LEU A 44 -2.67 -2.75 -0.13
N LYS A 45 -3.20 -3.19 -1.26
CA LYS A 45 -4.56 -3.73 -1.36
C LYS A 45 -4.49 -5.25 -1.44
N PHE A 46 -5.38 -5.91 -0.73
CA PHE A 46 -5.55 -7.37 -0.77
C PHE A 46 -6.99 -7.74 -1.13
N PRO A 47 -7.22 -8.82 -1.90
CA PRO A 47 -8.56 -9.25 -2.27
C PRO A 47 -9.28 -9.87 -1.07
N VAL A 48 -10.58 -9.68 -1.00
CA VAL A 48 -11.43 -10.27 0.02
C VAL A 48 -12.75 -10.74 -0.62
N THR A 49 -13.29 -11.85 -0.15
CA THR A 49 -14.65 -12.27 -0.50
C THR A 49 -15.66 -11.37 0.22
N THR A 50 -16.89 -11.39 -0.25
CA THR A 50 -18.00 -10.62 0.39
C THR A 50 -18.15 -11.00 1.87
N ILE A 51 -18.02 -12.27 2.20
CA ILE A 51 -18.14 -12.78 3.58
C ILE A 51 -17.00 -12.27 4.44
N GLU A 52 -15.75 -12.36 3.95
CA GLU A 52 -14.56 -11.88 4.65
C GLU A 52 -14.63 -10.37 4.89
N LYS A 53 -15.07 -9.62 3.87
CA LYS A 53 -15.29 -8.18 4.00
C LYS A 53 -16.30 -7.85 5.10
N MET A 54 -17.42 -8.55 5.13
CA MET A 54 -18.44 -8.37 6.17
C MET A 54 -17.90 -8.69 7.57
N LYS A 55 -17.13 -9.76 7.71
CA LYS A 55 -16.47 -10.13 8.98
C LYS A 55 -15.49 -9.04 9.45
N LEU A 56 -14.62 -8.56 8.57
CA LEU A 56 -13.67 -7.50 8.90
C LEU A 56 -14.36 -6.18 9.25
N GLN A 57 -15.46 -5.83 8.56
CA GLN A 57 -16.23 -4.64 8.88
C GLN A 57 -16.97 -4.78 10.23
N SER A 58 -17.52 -5.96 10.52
CA SER A 58 -18.15 -6.25 11.81
C SER A 58 -17.13 -6.15 12.96
N LEU A 59 -15.94 -6.72 12.76
CA LEU A 59 -14.84 -6.62 13.70
C LEU A 59 -14.45 -5.15 13.94
N CYS A 60 -14.36 -4.34 12.90
CA CYS A 60 -14.06 -2.92 13.03
C CYS A 60 -15.09 -2.17 13.89
N LYS A 61 -16.38 -2.48 13.71
CA LYS A 61 -17.45 -1.91 14.56
C LYS A 61 -17.32 -2.33 16.02
N GLN A 62 -16.94 -3.59 16.28
CA GLN A 62 -16.69 -4.07 17.65
C GLN A 62 -15.51 -3.30 18.30
N VAL A 63 -14.39 -3.18 17.59
CA VAL A 63 -13.22 -2.41 18.04
C VAL A 63 -13.59 -0.96 18.33
N GLN A 64 -14.35 -0.32 17.45
CA GLN A 64 -14.82 1.04 17.65
C GLN A 64 -15.66 1.20 18.92
N ARG A 65 -16.50 0.21 19.25
CA ARG A 65 -17.27 0.23 20.52
C ARG A 65 -16.35 0.10 21.73
N ILE A 66 -15.38 -0.81 21.69
CA ILE A 66 -14.40 -1.00 22.78
C ILE A 66 -13.60 0.30 23.00
N LEU A 67 -13.10 0.92 21.93
CA LEU A 67 -12.33 2.15 22.02
C LEU A 67 -13.16 3.31 22.57
N ARG A 68 -14.41 3.48 22.13
CA ARG A 68 -15.33 4.50 22.68
C ARG A 68 -15.58 4.29 24.17
N ASN A 69 -15.79 3.04 24.60
CA ASN A 69 -15.98 2.75 26.03
C ASN A 69 -14.74 3.08 26.86
N LYS A 70 -13.56 3.00 26.28
CA LYS A 70 -12.29 3.39 26.91
C LYS A 70 -11.95 4.88 26.76
N GLY A 71 -12.80 5.68 26.09
CA GLY A 71 -12.56 7.09 25.85
C GLY A 71 -11.57 7.42 24.73
N PHE A 72 -11.24 6.44 23.87
CA PHE A 72 -10.38 6.63 22.71
C PHE A 72 -11.17 6.96 21.44
N GLU A 73 -10.51 7.62 20.48
CA GLU A 73 -11.10 7.88 19.19
C GLU A 73 -11.33 6.56 18.39
N PRO A 74 -12.44 6.47 17.62
CA PRO A 74 -12.72 5.31 16.79
C PRO A 74 -11.73 5.21 15.63
N ILE A 75 -11.25 4.01 15.36
CA ILE A 75 -10.33 3.76 14.24
C ILE A 75 -11.08 3.42 12.95
N GLN A 76 -10.45 3.73 11.82
CA GLN A 76 -10.94 3.36 10.50
C GLN A 76 -10.56 1.91 10.13
N GLN A 77 -11.28 1.33 9.16
CA GLN A 77 -11.04 -0.03 8.68
C GLN A 77 -9.59 -0.28 8.23
N THR A 78 -9.01 0.65 7.47
CA THR A 78 -7.61 0.55 7.02
C THR A 78 -6.63 0.50 8.18
N LYS A 79 -6.89 1.27 9.23
CA LYS A 79 -6.06 1.25 10.44
C LYS A 79 -6.17 -0.09 11.17
N LEU A 80 -7.38 -0.63 11.31
CA LEU A 80 -7.57 -1.96 11.90
C LEU A 80 -6.85 -3.04 11.08
N ASN A 81 -7.01 -3.05 9.76
CA ASN A 81 -6.33 -4.01 8.90
C ASN A 81 -4.80 -3.92 9.06
N THR A 82 -4.27 -2.70 9.20
CA THR A 82 -2.83 -2.47 9.43
C THR A 82 -2.38 -3.02 10.79
N LEU A 83 -3.17 -2.81 11.84
CA LEU A 83 -2.87 -3.36 13.18
C LEU A 83 -2.93 -4.90 13.18
N MET A 84 -3.91 -5.50 12.50
CA MET A 84 -3.98 -6.95 12.33
C MET A 84 -2.76 -7.48 11.58
N LEU A 85 -2.32 -6.79 10.53
CA LEU A 85 -1.12 -7.15 9.78
C LEU A 85 0.12 -7.10 10.67
N GLN A 86 0.31 -6.03 11.43
CA GLN A 86 1.43 -5.89 12.39
C GLN A 86 1.40 -6.98 13.45
N TYR A 87 0.22 -7.27 14.00
CA TYR A 87 0.05 -8.34 14.98
C TYR A 87 0.44 -9.70 14.42
N GLY A 88 -0.01 -10.03 13.20
CA GLY A 88 0.34 -11.29 12.53
C GLY A 88 1.84 -11.40 12.24
N ILE A 89 2.50 -10.33 11.81
CA ILE A 89 3.95 -10.31 11.60
C ILE A 89 4.69 -10.63 12.90
N ASN A 90 4.28 -10.02 14.01
CA ASN A 90 4.90 -10.22 15.31
C ASN A 90 4.59 -11.59 15.93
N ASN A 91 3.51 -12.23 15.50
CA ASN A 91 3.02 -13.50 16.02
C ASN A 91 2.95 -14.57 14.93
N GLN A 92 4.08 -14.85 14.28
CA GLN A 92 4.14 -15.75 13.12
C GLN A 92 3.62 -17.17 13.39
N HIS A 93 3.58 -17.61 14.64
CA HIS A 93 3.08 -18.92 15.05
C HIS A 93 1.57 -19.13 14.80
N ILE A 94 0.79 -18.04 14.67
CA ILE A 94 -0.64 -18.12 14.34
C ILE A 94 -0.92 -18.14 12.85
N LEU A 95 0.10 -17.91 12.00
CA LEU A 95 -0.06 -17.76 10.57
C LEU A 95 -0.33 -19.09 9.87
N ILE A 96 -1.35 -19.11 9.04
CA ILE A 96 -1.76 -20.23 8.20
C ILE A 96 -1.49 -19.84 6.75
N TRP A 97 -0.64 -20.62 6.08
CA TRP A 97 -0.20 -20.32 4.72
C TRP A 97 -1.00 -21.06 3.63
N ASP A 98 -1.85 -22.03 4.02
CA ASP A 98 -2.66 -22.82 3.11
C ASP A 98 -4.10 -22.28 2.96
N TRP A 99 -4.28 -21.00 3.29
CA TRP A 99 -5.58 -20.36 3.16
C TRP A 99 -6.00 -20.26 1.69
N PRO A 100 -7.26 -20.61 1.33
CA PRO A 100 -7.73 -20.48 -0.04
C PRO A 100 -7.70 -19.01 -0.46
N TYR A 101 -7.06 -18.75 -1.59
CA TYR A 101 -6.87 -17.40 -2.12
C TYR A 101 -7.57 -17.26 -3.47
N HIS A 102 -8.52 -16.33 -3.56
CA HIS A 102 -9.22 -15.98 -4.79
C HIS A 102 -9.16 -14.48 -5.02
N ASP A 103 -8.88 -14.07 -6.25
CA ASP A 103 -8.99 -12.65 -6.63
C ASP A 103 -10.46 -12.31 -6.91
N SER A 104 -11.17 -11.91 -5.87
CA SER A 104 -12.60 -11.61 -5.88
C SER A 104 -12.94 -10.25 -6.52
N LYS A 105 -11.93 -9.49 -7.00
CA LYS A 105 -12.05 -8.10 -7.48
C LYS A 105 -12.58 -7.12 -6.43
N GLN A 106 -12.84 -7.56 -5.20
CA GLN A 106 -13.12 -6.70 -4.05
C GLN A 106 -11.86 -6.59 -3.22
N TYR A 107 -11.48 -5.37 -2.87
CA TYR A 107 -10.21 -5.12 -2.18
C TYR A 107 -10.41 -4.35 -0.89
N MET A 108 -9.60 -4.68 0.10
CA MET A 108 -9.36 -3.89 1.29
C MET A 108 -7.91 -3.41 1.33
N HIS A 109 -7.63 -2.45 2.18
CA HIS A 109 -6.33 -1.77 2.18
C HIS A 109 -5.65 -1.88 3.54
N THR A 110 -4.32 -1.90 3.49
CA THR A 110 -3.41 -1.71 4.63
C THR A 110 -2.49 -0.53 4.36
N ASN A 111 -1.92 0.03 5.41
CA ASN A 111 -1.05 1.19 5.34
C ASN A 111 0.12 1.03 6.32
N LEU A 112 1.02 0.09 6.03
CA LEU A 112 2.16 -0.23 6.86
C LEU A 112 3.30 0.78 6.62
N ILE A 113 4.13 1.04 7.62
CA ILE A 113 5.35 1.84 7.45
C ILE A 113 6.27 1.13 6.44
N GLU A 114 6.82 1.89 5.48
CA GLU A 114 7.59 1.33 4.36
C GLU A 114 8.76 0.46 4.82
N ASN A 115 9.52 0.93 5.80
CA ASN A 115 10.66 0.17 6.32
C ASN A 115 10.24 -1.18 6.93
N ILE A 116 9.11 -1.21 7.65
CA ILE A 116 8.58 -2.46 8.23
C ILE A 116 8.08 -3.37 7.09
N PHE A 117 7.43 -2.80 6.09
CA PHE A 117 6.96 -3.56 4.94
C PHE A 117 8.12 -4.22 4.19
N GLU A 118 9.18 -3.48 3.90
CA GLU A 118 10.37 -4.03 3.21
C GLU A 118 11.09 -5.09 4.04
N LEU A 119 11.26 -4.87 5.34
CA LEU A 119 11.95 -5.84 6.20
C LEU A 119 11.15 -7.13 6.37
N GLU A 120 9.85 -7.04 6.61
CA GLU A 120 9.04 -8.17 7.04
C GLU A 120 8.29 -8.87 5.89
N ILE A 121 7.92 -8.15 4.83
CA ILE A 121 7.03 -8.68 3.78
C ILE A 121 7.70 -8.69 2.41
N GLY A 122 8.07 -7.51 1.89
CA GLY A 122 8.40 -7.32 0.48
C GLY A 122 9.88 -7.38 0.15
N GLY A 123 10.77 -7.26 1.12
CA GLY A 123 12.21 -7.23 0.89
C GLY A 123 12.81 -8.61 0.61
N PRO A 124 14.12 -8.68 0.32
CA PRO A 124 14.79 -9.92 -0.09
C PRO A 124 14.72 -11.03 0.94
N PHE A 125 14.53 -10.70 2.21
CA PHE A 125 14.35 -11.66 3.31
C PHE A 125 12.92 -11.65 3.89
N GLY A 126 12.00 -10.93 3.24
CA GLY A 126 10.60 -10.82 3.67
C GLY A 126 9.81 -12.12 3.52
N LEU A 127 8.69 -12.20 4.23
CA LEU A 127 7.80 -13.37 4.23
C LEU A 127 7.29 -13.75 2.83
N ALA A 128 7.09 -12.78 1.95
CA ALA A 128 6.66 -13.03 0.57
C ALA A 128 7.66 -13.90 -0.18
N ILE A 129 8.96 -13.56 -0.10
CA ILE A 129 10.04 -14.32 -0.73
C ILE A 129 10.23 -15.67 -0.03
N GLN A 130 10.26 -15.70 1.30
CA GLN A 130 10.42 -16.94 2.08
C GLN A 130 9.34 -17.99 1.77
N LYS A 131 8.11 -17.52 1.51
CA LYS A 131 6.96 -18.41 1.23
C LYS A 131 6.68 -18.59 -0.27
N GLY A 132 7.42 -17.91 -1.15
CA GLY A 132 7.19 -17.96 -2.59
C GLY A 132 5.82 -17.38 -2.99
N LEU A 133 5.34 -16.37 -2.29
CA LEU A 133 4.05 -15.75 -2.50
C LEU A 133 4.21 -14.31 -2.99
N SER A 134 3.18 -13.77 -3.67
CA SER A 134 3.13 -12.34 -3.93
C SER A 134 2.87 -11.57 -2.63
N GLU A 135 3.35 -10.34 -2.54
CA GLU A 135 3.14 -9.45 -1.37
C GLU A 135 1.65 -9.35 -1.01
N ARG A 136 0.79 -9.20 -2.01
CA ARG A 136 -0.66 -9.11 -1.83
C ARG A 136 -1.26 -10.38 -1.24
N LYS A 137 -0.80 -11.56 -1.70
CA LYS A 137 -1.22 -12.84 -1.17
C LYS A 137 -0.70 -13.04 0.25
N THR A 138 0.55 -12.65 0.51
CA THR A 138 1.16 -12.70 1.85
C THR A 138 0.35 -11.87 2.86
N VAL A 139 0.02 -10.63 2.53
CA VAL A 139 -0.80 -9.77 3.40
C VAL A 139 -2.20 -10.39 3.63
N TYR A 140 -2.82 -10.93 2.58
CA TYR A 140 -4.09 -11.63 2.71
C TYR A 140 -4.00 -12.81 3.68
N MET A 141 -2.98 -13.68 3.54
CA MET A 141 -2.77 -14.84 4.42
C MET A 141 -2.60 -14.42 5.88
N ILE A 142 -1.82 -13.38 6.12
CA ILE A 142 -1.58 -12.87 7.48
C ILE A 142 -2.88 -12.35 8.09
N ILE A 143 -3.62 -11.52 7.39
CA ILE A 143 -4.87 -10.92 7.92
C ILE A 143 -5.93 -11.98 8.14
N MET A 144 -6.08 -12.95 7.23
CA MET A 144 -7.04 -14.03 7.40
C MET A 144 -6.67 -14.97 8.55
N SER A 145 -5.38 -15.21 8.77
CA SER A 145 -4.91 -15.99 9.92
C SER A 145 -5.25 -15.30 11.24
N VAL A 146 -5.01 -13.99 11.34
CA VAL A 146 -5.36 -13.21 12.54
C VAL A 146 -6.88 -13.17 12.74
N LEU A 147 -7.65 -13.02 11.67
CA LEU A 147 -9.12 -13.07 11.76
C LEU A 147 -9.58 -14.41 12.31
N LYS A 148 -9.05 -15.53 11.81
CA LYS A 148 -9.37 -16.87 12.31
C LYS A 148 -8.95 -17.07 13.76
N TRP A 149 -7.78 -16.56 14.14
CA TRP A 149 -7.33 -16.58 15.53
C TRP A 149 -8.30 -15.84 16.45
N LEU A 150 -8.81 -14.67 16.03
CA LEU A 150 -9.84 -13.93 16.78
C LEU A 150 -11.17 -14.71 16.87
N GLU A 151 -11.61 -15.35 15.79
CA GLU A 151 -12.82 -16.21 15.79
C GLU A 151 -12.66 -17.43 16.73
N GLY A 152 -11.42 -17.90 16.91
CA GLY A 152 -11.09 -19.00 17.85
C GLY A 152 -10.96 -18.59 19.31
N GLY A 153 -11.30 -17.36 19.68
CA GLY A 153 -11.25 -16.85 21.06
C GLY A 153 -10.03 -15.98 21.38
N GLY A 154 -9.30 -15.54 20.34
CA GLY A 154 -8.21 -14.58 20.51
C GLY A 154 -8.71 -13.24 21.09
N ASN A 155 -7.87 -12.58 21.89
CA ASN A 155 -8.23 -11.33 22.52
C ASN A 155 -7.94 -10.15 21.57
N ILE A 156 -9.01 -9.45 21.16
CA ILE A 156 -8.94 -8.29 20.27
C ILE A 156 -8.13 -7.13 20.88
N GLU A 157 -8.08 -7.03 22.21
CA GLU A 157 -7.34 -5.98 22.90
C GLU A 157 -5.81 -6.10 22.74
N GLN A 158 -5.32 -7.28 22.34
CA GLN A 158 -3.91 -7.49 22.02
C GLN A 158 -3.51 -6.88 20.67
N ILE A 159 -4.49 -6.56 19.82
CA ILE A 159 -4.28 -6.00 18.49
C ILE A 159 -4.32 -4.47 18.52
N ILE A 160 -5.08 -3.88 19.43
CA ILE A 160 -5.34 -2.44 19.55
C ILE A 160 -4.58 -1.81 20.79
#